data_343840be7766731e396276870391efaa
#
_entry.id   343840be7766731e396276870391efaa
#
_cell.length_a   1.000
_cell.length_b   1.000
_cell.length_c   1.000
_cell.angle_alpha   90.00
_cell.angle_beta   90.00
_cell.angle_gamma   90.00
#
_symmetry.space_group_name_H-M   'P 1'
#
loop_
_entity.id
_entity.type
_entity.pdbx_description
1 polymer ?
#
loop_
_entity_poly.entity_id
_entity_poly.type
_entity_poly.pdbx_seq_one_letter_code
_entity_poly.pdbx_strand_id
1 'polypeptide(L)'
;INLENATATNSRTYSITNAAGTTGWTFGNGVTASSHQFVIYDNTAGSARFKIASDGVTDFVSSSHVINATTSQAAGGSSHYCYRGHHSSGTISFNVWSNGNVQNTNNSYSSISDVKLKENIVDANSQWSDIKALKIRNYNFKAETKHETHTQIGVIAQELETVCPKLVTEIPDIDSDGKDLGTTTKSVNYSVLYMKSIKALQEAIAKIETLETKVAALEAK
;
A
#
# COMPACT_ATOMS: atom_id res chain seq x y z
N ILE A 1 35.83 15.61 19.60
CA ILE A 1 34.55 14.86 19.78
C ILE A 1 34.30 14.84 21.26
N ASN A 2 33.41 15.69 21.74
CA ASN A 2 32.96 15.63 23.14
C ASN A 2 31.86 14.62 23.25
N LEU A 3 32.14 13.51 23.92
CA LEU A 3 31.12 12.62 24.45
C LEU A 3 30.71 13.15 25.81
N GLU A 4 29.71 14.00 25.86
CA GLU A 4 29.21 14.50 27.14
C GLU A 4 28.42 13.40 27.86
N ASN A 5 28.82 13.16 29.09
CA ASN A 5 28.08 12.32 30.02
C ASN A 5 27.01 13.19 30.65
N ALA A 6 25.77 13.16 30.13
CA ALA A 6 24.67 13.82 30.80
C ALA A 6 24.41 13.12 32.14
N THR A 7 24.56 13.87 33.22
CA THR A 7 24.41 13.44 34.60
C THR A 7 23.10 12.70 34.84
N ALA A 8 23.18 11.61 35.54
CA ALA A 8 22.17 10.85 36.25
C ALA A 8 21.48 9.66 35.57
N THR A 9 21.62 9.39 34.25
CA THR A 9 20.87 8.28 33.63
C THR A 9 21.63 7.48 32.56
N ASN A 10 22.97 7.35 32.65
CA ASN A 10 23.76 6.60 31.68
C ASN A 10 23.56 7.00 30.18
N SER A 11 23.11 8.22 29.93
CA SER A 11 22.90 8.74 28.58
C SER A 11 24.22 9.09 27.93
N ARG A 12 24.46 8.59 26.72
CA ARG A 12 25.62 8.95 25.91
C ARG A 12 25.12 9.47 24.57
N THR A 13 25.32 10.76 24.33
CA THR A 13 24.81 11.44 23.14
C THR A 13 25.93 12.14 22.40
N TYR A 14 25.77 12.23 21.10
CA TYR A 14 26.58 13.05 20.21
C TYR A 14 25.68 14.08 19.54
N SER A 15 26.04 15.36 19.65
CA SER A 15 25.28 16.47 19.09
C SER A 15 26.00 17.08 17.91
N ILE A 16 25.26 17.33 16.83
CA ILE A 16 25.71 18.05 15.65
C ILE A 16 25.17 19.47 15.75
N THR A 17 26.04 20.45 15.85
CA THR A 17 25.70 21.87 15.88
C THR A 17 26.11 22.56 14.58
N ASN A 18 25.32 23.54 14.16
CA ASN A 18 25.67 24.41 13.04
C ASN A 18 26.71 25.48 13.47
N ALA A 19 27.17 26.27 12.51
CA ALA A 19 28.15 27.35 12.75
C ALA A 19 27.67 28.44 13.75
N ALA A 20 26.37 28.54 13.98
CA ALA A 20 25.76 29.46 14.95
C ALA A 20 25.68 28.85 16.38
N GLY A 21 26.22 27.66 16.58
CA GLY A 21 26.16 26.96 17.87
C GLY A 21 24.81 26.32 18.22
N THR A 22 23.87 26.34 17.29
CA THR A 22 22.54 25.72 17.50
C THR A 22 22.62 24.22 17.21
N THR A 23 22.24 23.40 18.19
CA THR A 23 22.18 21.95 18.03
C THR A 23 21.03 21.57 17.10
N GLY A 24 21.34 21.09 15.89
CA GLY A 24 20.34 20.62 14.94
C GLY A 24 19.92 19.17 15.18
N TRP A 25 20.89 18.29 15.42
CA TRP A 25 20.66 16.86 15.59
C TRP A 25 21.41 16.30 16.79
N THR A 26 20.81 15.35 17.46
CA THR A 26 21.44 14.57 18.54
C THR A 26 21.19 13.09 18.27
N PHE A 27 22.21 12.26 18.42
CA PHE A 27 22.06 10.82 18.38
C PHE A 27 22.78 10.15 19.55
N GLY A 28 22.27 9.04 20.00
CA GLY A 28 22.83 8.29 21.12
C GLY A 28 21.77 7.61 21.96
N ASN A 29 22.21 7.18 23.14
CA ASN A 29 21.34 6.50 24.10
C ASN A 29 20.82 7.53 25.13
N GLY A 30 19.52 7.46 25.45
CA GLY A 30 18.90 8.27 26.52
C GLY A 30 18.69 9.75 26.15
N VAL A 31 18.57 10.09 24.87
CA VAL A 31 18.28 11.45 24.37
C VAL A 31 16.92 11.95 24.86
N THR A 32 15.98 11.03 25.10
CA THR A 32 14.71 11.29 25.76
C THR A 32 14.71 10.63 27.14
N ALA A 33 14.00 11.16 28.11
CA ALA A 33 14.02 10.74 29.50
C ALA A 33 13.67 9.25 29.78
N SER A 34 13.32 8.50 28.77
CA SER A 34 12.96 7.09 28.83
C SER A 34 14.13 6.23 28.33
N SER A 35 14.94 5.81 29.25
CA SER A 35 15.95 4.75 29.29
C SER A 35 16.11 3.78 28.08
N HIS A 36 17.36 3.54 27.71
CA HIS A 36 17.83 2.39 26.92
C HIS A 36 17.41 2.34 25.44
N GLN A 37 17.10 3.48 24.82
CA GLN A 37 16.80 3.58 23.40
C GLN A 37 17.95 4.26 22.67
N PHE A 38 18.35 3.73 21.51
CA PHE A 38 19.15 4.48 20.57
C PHE A 38 18.25 5.41 19.76
N VAL A 39 18.57 6.70 19.68
CA VAL A 39 17.73 7.72 19.06
C VAL A 39 18.53 8.62 18.15
N ILE A 40 18.00 8.97 16.97
CA ILE A 40 18.38 10.13 16.18
C ILE A 40 17.29 11.17 16.38
N TYR A 41 17.61 12.28 17.01
CA TYR A 41 16.68 13.31 17.46
C TYR A 41 16.88 14.61 16.69
N ASP A 42 15.83 15.17 16.17
CA ASP A 42 15.76 16.50 15.55
C ASP A 42 15.45 17.51 16.62
N ASN A 43 16.45 18.26 17.06
CA ASN A 43 16.29 19.26 18.11
C ASN A 43 15.45 20.47 17.65
N THR A 44 15.43 20.74 16.35
CA THR A 44 14.64 21.85 15.78
C THR A 44 13.15 21.53 15.83
N ALA A 45 12.79 20.30 15.48
CA ALA A 45 11.40 19.83 15.50
C ALA A 45 10.96 19.30 16.88
N GLY A 46 11.89 19.13 17.82
CA GLY A 46 11.62 18.60 19.16
C GLY A 46 11.14 17.14 19.15
N SER A 47 11.59 16.32 18.16
CA SER A 47 11.11 14.94 18.02
C SER A 47 12.17 13.96 17.54
N ALA A 48 12.04 12.69 17.95
CA ALA A 48 12.84 11.60 17.40
C ALA A 48 12.44 11.32 15.93
N ARG A 49 13.42 11.09 15.07
CA ARG A 49 13.21 10.69 13.67
C ARG A 49 13.48 9.20 13.45
N PHE A 50 14.40 8.66 14.22
CA PHE A 50 14.71 7.23 14.24
C PHE A 50 14.96 6.81 15.67
N LYS A 51 14.43 5.68 16.10
CA LYS A 51 14.73 5.08 17.40
C LYS A 51 14.75 3.56 17.32
N ILE A 52 15.61 2.96 18.12
CA ILE A 52 15.60 1.53 18.43
C ILE A 52 15.32 1.42 19.92
N ALA A 53 14.19 0.80 20.25
CA ALA A 53 13.79 0.56 21.62
C ALA A 53 14.61 -0.60 22.25
N SER A 54 14.56 -0.74 23.56
CA SER A 54 15.29 -1.81 24.28
C SER A 54 14.84 -3.23 23.93
N ASP A 55 13.62 -3.37 23.41
CA ASP A 55 13.06 -4.64 22.90
C ASP A 55 13.38 -4.91 21.43
N GLY A 56 14.15 -4.01 20.79
CA GLY A 56 14.56 -4.09 19.38
C GLY A 56 13.55 -3.51 18.40
N VAL A 57 12.41 -3.01 18.84
CA VAL A 57 11.47 -2.31 17.95
C VAL A 57 12.12 -1.07 17.35
N THR A 58 12.05 -0.93 16.05
CA THR A 58 12.64 0.19 15.30
C THR A 58 11.54 1.05 14.70
N ASP A 59 11.53 2.34 15.06
CA ASP A 59 10.59 3.31 14.54
C ASP A 59 11.29 4.36 13.67
N PHE A 60 10.68 4.66 12.53
CA PHE A 60 10.96 5.83 11.70
C PHE A 60 9.79 6.80 11.83
N VAL A 61 10.06 8.06 12.14
CA VAL A 61 9.01 9.04 12.40
C VAL A 61 9.14 10.22 11.46
N SER A 62 8.07 10.50 10.70
CA SER A 62 7.97 11.62 9.77
C SER A 62 6.54 12.16 9.74
N SER A 63 6.39 13.43 9.37
CA SER A 63 5.08 14.05 9.13
C SER A 63 4.50 13.73 7.74
N SER A 64 5.31 13.17 6.85
CA SER A 64 4.88 12.84 5.47
C SER A 64 5.29 11.40 5.07
N HIS A 65 6.44 11.24 4.43
CA HIS A 65 6.94 9.93 4.00
C HIS A 65 7.93 9.38 5.02
N VAL A 66 7.76 8.11 5.42
CA VAL A 66 8.62 7.49 6.43
C VAL A 66 9.83 6.82 5.78
N ILE A 67 9.63 6.07 4.72
CA ILE A 67 10.68 5.37 3.98
C ILE A 67 10.46 5.57 2.49
N ASN A 68 11.47 6.10 1.80
CA ASN A 68 11.54 6.09 0.35
C ASN A 68 12.65 5.11 -0.05
N ALA A 69 12.25 3.92 -0.52
CA ALA A 69 13.18 2.88 -0.94
C ALA A 69 13.40 2.98 -2.46
N THR A 70 14.57 3.46 -2.85
CA THR A 70 14.94 3.61 -4.26
C THR A 70 15.99 2.57 -4.64
N THR A 71 15.82 1.91 -5.78
CA THR A 71 16.81 1.04 -6.40
C THR A 71 17.24 1.63 -7.74
N SER A 72 18.51 1.54 -8.07
CA SER A 72 19.06 1.96 -9.37
C SER A 72 18.77 0.97 -10.50
N GLN A 73 18.12 -0.16 -10.18
CA GLN A 73 17.83 -1.20 -11.16
C GLN A 73 16.58 -0.85 -11.95
N ALA A 74 16.58 -1.19 -13.25
CA ALA A 74 15.43 -0.97 -14.11
C ALA A 74 14.19 -1.73 -13.58
N ALA A 75 13.03 -1.08 -13.67
CA ALA A 75 11.76 -1.69 -13.35
C ALA A 75 11.42 -2.77 -14.40
N GLY A 76 11.63 -4.01 -14.13
CA GLY A 76 11.34 -5.08 -15.11
C GLY A 76 11.84 -6.45 -14.69
N GLY A 77 12.43 -6.56 -13.51
CA GLY A 77 12.95 -7.84 -13.04
C GLY A 77 12.40 -8.26 -11.68
N SER A 78 12.16 -9.55 -11.53
CA SER A 78 11.91 -10.20 -10.24
C SER A 78 13.20 -10.54 -9.47
N SER A 79 14.32 -9.89 -9.81
CA SER A 79 15.62 -10.15 -9.18
C SER A 79 15.98 -9.14 -8.08
N HIS A 80 15.28 -8.00 -8.03
CA HIS A 80 15.53 -6.93 -7.08
C HIS A 80 14.26 -6.56 -6.31
N TYR A 81 14.42 -6.20 -5.05
CA TYR A 81 13.32 -5.85 -4.15
C TYR A 81 13.58 -4.52 -3.43
N CYS A 82 12.53 -3.77 -3.18
CA CYS A 82 12.57 -2.56 -2.36
C CYS A 82 12.40 -2.88 -0.87
N TYR A 83 11.62 -3.92 -0.57
CA TYR A 83 11.40 -4.41 0.80
C TYR A 83 11.33 -5.92 0.81
N ARG A 84 11.94 -6.54 1.85
CA ARG A 84 11.89 -7.99 2.08
C ARG A 84 11.78 -8.29 3.56
N GLY A 85 10.80 -9.08 3.94
CA GLY A 85 10.64 -9.63 5.28
C GLY A 85 11.05 -11.11 5.35
N HIS A 86 11.77 -11.48 6.41
CA HIS A 86 12.18 -12.85 6.68
C HIS A 86 11.70 -13.28 8.06
N HIS A 87 11.50 -14.58 8.23
CA HIS A 87 11.49 -15.14 9.57
C HIS A 87 12.92 -15.44 10.08
N SER A 88 13.05 -15.84 11.35
CA SER A 88 14.32 -16.21 11.97
C SER A 88 15.05 -17.36 11.27
N SER A 89 14.33 -18.24 10.57
CA SER A 89 14.88 -19.33 9.76
C SER A 89 15.50 -18.87 8.43
N GLY A 90 15.45 -17.58 8.10
CA GLY A 90 15.88 -17.05 6.82
C GLY A 90 14.86 -17.22 5.68
N THR A 91 13.70 -17.83 5.96
CA THR A 91 12.64 -17.99 4.97
C THR A 91 11.97 -16.64 4.69
N ILE A 92 11.85 -16.31 3.41
CA ILE A 92 11.20 -15.07 2.95
C ILE A 92 9.69 -15.21 3.16
N SER A 93 9.08 -14.27 3.88
CA SER A 93 7.63 -14.22 4.13
C SER A 93 6.92 -13.18 3.29
N PHE A 94 7.61 -12.10 2.93
CA PHE A 94 7.03 -10.98 2.20
C PHE A 94 8.08 -10.26 1.36
N ASN A 95 7.74 -9.91 0.11
CA ASN A 95 8.57 -9.08 -0.77
C ASN A 95 7.73 -7.98 -1.44
N VAL A 96 8.32 -6.81 -1.59
CA VAL A 96 7.92 -5.80 -2.58
C VAL A 96 9.05 -5.71 -3.61
N TRP A 97 8.77 -6.18 -4.81
CA TRP A 97 9.73 -6.22 -5.91
C TRP A 97 9.88 -4.85 -6.57
N SER A 98 11.01 -4.58 -7.20
CA SER A 98 11.28 -3.32 -7.89
C SER A 98 10.34 -3.06 -9.08
N ASN A 99 9.70 -4.09 -9.63
CA ASN A 99 8.69 -3.99 -10.68
C ASN A 99 7.26 -3.70 -10.14
N GLY A 100 7.10 -3.49 -8.83
CA GLY A 100 5.80 -3.23 -8.19
C GLY A 100 5.04 -4.48 -7.74
N ASN A 101 5.50 -5.68 -8.06
CA ASN A 101 4.86 -6.90 -7.59
C ASN A 101 5.01 -7.06 -6.08
N VAL A 102 3.95 -7.49 -5.41
CA VAL A 102 3.93 -7.83 -3.99
C VAL A 102 3.70 -9.33 -3.84
N GLN A 103 4.57 -9.98 -3.09
CA GLN A 103 4.54 -11.42 -2.87
C GLN A 103 4.55 -11.72 -1.38
N ASN A 104 3.69 -12.63 -0.95
CA ASN A 104 3.75 -13.23 0.39
C ASN A 104 3.55 -14.74 0.31
N THR A 105 4.02 -15.47 1.34
CA THR A 105 3.99 -16.95 1.36
C THR A 105 2.60 -17.52 1.54
N ASN A 106 1.66 -16.77 2.09
CA ASN A 106 0.33 -17.25 2.46
C ASN A 106 -0.75 -16.89 1.43
N ASN A 107 -0.39 -16.16 0.36
CA ASN A 107 -1.33 -15.63 -0.63
C ASN A 107 -2.55 -14.94 0.01
N SER A 108 -2.33 -14.20 1.12
CA SER A 108 -3.39 -13.61 1.92
C SER A 108 -3.17 -12.11 2.09
N TYR A 109 -4.16 -11.35 1.67
CA TYR A 109 -4.30 -9.93 1.95
C TYR A 109 -5.67 -9.74 2.60
N SER A 110 -5.71 -9.52 3.92
CA SER A 110 -6.95 -9.30 4.65
C SER A 110 -7.23 -7.82 4.84
N SER A 111 -8.51 -7.47 4.86
CA SER A 111 -8.98 -6.15 5.26
C SER A 111 -9.80 -6.26 6.54
N ILE A 112 -9.60 -5.31 7.46
CA ILE A 112 -10.41 -5.22 8.69
C ILE A 112 -11.88 -5.01 8.28
N SER A 113 -12.79 -5.88 8.75
CA SER A 113 -14.19 -5.89 8.34
C SER A 113 -15.15 -6.22 9.48
N ASP A 114 -14.76 -5.95 10.73
CA ASP A 114 -15.57 -6.18 11.91
C ASP A 114 -16.79 -5.26 11.94
N VAL A 115 -17.96 -5.82 12.31
CA VAL A 115 -19.23 -5.09 12.42
C VAL A 115 -19.17 -3.88 13.35
N LYS A 116 -18.35 -3.95 14.40
CA LYS A 116 -18.15 -2.84 15.36
C LYS A 116 -17.55 -1.56 14.75
N LEU A 117 -16.99 -1.66 13.53
CA LEU A 117 -16.40 -0.55 12.80
C LEU A 117 -17.29 -0.04 11.66
N LYS A 118 -18.51 -0.55 11.56
CA LYS A 118 -19.42 -0.27 10.45
C LYS A 118 -20.76 0.19 10.96
N GLU A 119 -21.38 1.08 10.21
CA GLU A 119 -22.74 1.56 10.44
C GLU A 119 -23.57 1.54 9.16
N ASN A 120 -24.88 1.70 9.26
CA ASN A 120 -25.81 1.76 8.12
C ASN A 120 -25.69 0.54 7.18
N ILE A 121 -25.52 -0.65 7.76
CA ILE A 121 -25.36 -1.89 7.01
C ILE A 121 -26.69 -2.27 6.39
N VAL A 122 -26.74 -2.32 5.06
CA VAL A 122 -27.88 -2.74 4.26
C VAL A 122 -27.43 -3.67 3.14
N ASP A 123 -28.37 -4.42 2.56
CA ASP A 123 -28.08 -5.23 1.39
C ASP A 123 -27.63 -4.38 0.22
N ALA A 124 -26.61 -4.88 -0.50
CA ALA A 124 -26.13 -4.20 -1.69
C ALA A 124 -27.22 -4.19 -2.77
N ASN A 125 -27.42 -3.04 -3.41
CA ASN A 125 -28.27 -2.91 -4.58
C ASN A 125 -27.77 -3.79 -5.75
N SER A 126 -28.60 -3.97 -6.77
CA SER A 126 -28.24 -4.76 -7.96
C SER A 126 -26.96 -4.22 -8.62
N GLN A 127 -26.09 -5.16 -8.98
CA GLN A 127 -24.85 -4.90 -9.71
C GLN A 127 -24.86 -5.47 -11.13
N TRP A 128 -26.00 -6.03 -11.54
CA TRP A 128 -26.15 -6.70 -12.82
C TRP A 128 -25.85 -5.80 -14.03
N SER A 129 -26.42 -4.61 -14.05
CA SER A 129 -26.25 -3.65 -15.14
C SER A 129 -24.81 -3.17 -15.25
N ASP A 130 -24.17 -2.87 -14.12
CA ASP A 130 -22.81 -2.39 -14.07
C ASP A 130 -21.85 -3.45 -14.63
N ILE A 131 -21.91 -4.67 -14.08
CA ILE A 131 -21.05 -5.78 -14.51
C ILE A 131 -21.28 -6.12 -15.99
N LYS A 132 -22.52 -6.09 -16.47
CA LYS A 132 -22.84 -6.32 -17.89
C LYS A 132 -22.27 -5.23 -18.81
N ALA A 133 -22.17 -4.00 -18.34
CA ALA A 133 -21.66 -2.86 -19.13
C ALA A 133 -20.14 -2.76 -19.15
N LEU A 134 -19.45 -3.48 -18.25
CA LEU A 134 -17.96 -3.45 -18.22
C LEU A 134 -17.37 -4.02 -19.51
N LYS A 135 -16.30 -3.38 -19.94
CA LYS A 135 -15.48 -3.86 -21.05
C LYS A 135 -14.18 -4.44 -20.50
N ILE A 136 -14.05 -5.75 -20.64
CA ILE A 136 -12.79 -6.43 -20.35
C ILE A 136 -11.93 -6.39 -21.60
N ARG A 137 -10.68 -5.92 -21.46
CA ARG A 137 -9.75 -5.67 -22.56
C ARG A 137 -8.49 -6.51 -22.42
N ASN A 138 -7.96 -6.96 -23.54
CA ASN A 138 -6.56 -7.31 -23.62
C ASN A 138 -5.76 -6.08 -24.02
N TYR A 139 -4.62 -5.83 -23.35
CA TYR A 139 -3.76 -4.69 -23.62
C TYR A 139 -2.30 -5.01 -23.34
N ASN A 140 -1.41 -4.17 -23.84
CA ASN A 140 0.00 -4.16 -23.49
C ASN A 140 0.37 -2.79 -22.95
N PHE A 141 1.26 -2.73 -21.98
CA PHE A 141 1.87 -1.46 -21.61
C PHE A 141 2.80 -0.98 -22.74
N LYS A 142 2.87 0.32 -22.93
CA LYS A 142 3.79 0.93 -23.90
C LYS A 142 5.23 0.75 -23.42
N ALA A 143 6.15 0.46 -24.35
CA ALA A 143 7.54 0.19 -24.04
C ALA A 143 8.24 1.33 -23.27
N GLU A 144 7.88 2.58 -23.57
CA GLU A 144 8.42 3.77 -22.90
C GLU A 144 8.04 3.85 -21.40
N THR A 145 6.98 3.15 -20.96
CA THR A 145 6.57 3.12 -19.55
C THR A 145 7.42 2.21 -18.69
N LYS A 146 8.28 1.39 -19.31
CA LYS A 146 9.17 0.40 -18.66
C LYS A 146 8.44 -0.65 -17.83
N HIS A 147 7.12 -0.82 -18.05
CA HIS A 147 6.37 -1.95 -17.52
C HIS A 147 6.59 -3.21 -18.36
N GLU A 148 6.16 -4.36 -17.83
CA GLU A 148 6.19 -5.61 -18.58
C GLU A 148 5.29 -5.51 -19.83
N THR A 149 5.82 -5.95 -20.98
CA THR A 149 5.19 -5.75 -22.30
C THR A 149 4.33 -6.91 -22.78
N HIS A 150 4.21 -8.01 -22.00
CA HIS A 150 3.32 -9.10 -22.36
C HIS A 150 1.85 -8.69 -22.32
N THR A 151 1.01 -9.37 -23.09
CA THR A 151 -0.43 -9.09 -23.11
C THR A 151 -1.06 -9.37 -21.76
N GLN A 152 -1.79 -8.38 -21.26
CA GLN A 152 -2.53 -8.45 -20.01
C GLN A 152 -4.03 -8.42 -20.28
N ILE A 153 -4.82 -8.80 -19.29
CA ILE A 153 -6.28 -8.71 -19.30
C ILE A 153 -6.74 -7.84 -18.14
N GLY A 154 -7.66 -6.93 -18.40
CA GLY A 154 -8.19 -6.04 -17.37
C GLY A 154 -9.18 -5.01 -17.92
N VAL A 155 -9.41 -3.96 -17.15
CA VAL A 155 -10.26 -2.83 -17.54
C VAL A 155 -9.40 -1.61 -17.84
N ILE A 156 -9.90 -0.72 -18.71
CA ILE A 156 -9.32 0.60 -18.94
C ILE A 156 -10.03 1.59 -18.00
N ALA A 157 -9.26 2.33 -17.22
CA ALA A 157 -9.79 3.22 -16.18
C ALA A 157 -10.84 4.21 -16.74
N GLN A 158 -10.60 4.81 -17.90
CA GLN A 158 -11.52 5.75 -18.55
C GLN A 158 -12.84 5.07 -18.98
N GLU A 159 -12.79 3.81 -19.43
CA GLU A 159 -14.00 3.05 -19.77
C GLU A 159 -14.77 2.65 -18.51
N LEU A 160 -14.05 2.22 -17.46
CA LEU A 160 -14.64 1.88 -16.17
C LEU A 160 -15.33 3.09 -15.50
N GLU A 161 -14.72 4.25 -15.60
CA GLU A 161 -15.23 5.50 -15.02
C GLU A 161 -16.63 5.87 -15.53
N THR A 162 -16.93 5.54 -16.79
CA THR A 162 -18.28 5.79 -17.37
C THR A 162 -19.36 4.91 -16.75
N VAL A 163 -19.00 3.76 -16.16
CA VAL A 163 -19.91 2.79 -15.54
C VAL A 163 -19.88 2.89 -14.03
N CYS A 164 -18.68 2.97 -13.46
CA CYS A 164 -18.43 2.93 -12.02
C CYS A 164 -17.39 3.98 -11.62
N PRO A 165 -17.71 5.29 -11.64
CA PRO A 165 -16.73 6.35 -11.41
C PRO A 165 -16.01 6.25 -10.06
N LYS A 166 -16.70 5.76 -9.01
CA LYS A 166 -16.12 5.58 -7.67
C LYS A 166 -15.05 4.48 -7.57
N LEU A 167 -14.85 3.69 -8.61
CA LEU A 167 -13.78 2.68 -8.67
C LEU A 167 -12.49 3.22 -9.29
N VAL A 168 -12.50 4.43 -9.80
CA VAL A 168 -11.35 5.09 -10.41
C VAL A 168 -10.84 6.18 -9.48
N THR A 169 -9.54 6.17 -9.24
CA THR A 169 -8.85 7.20 -8.45
C THR A 169 -7.80 7.86 -9.34
N GLU A 170 -7.73 9.17 -9.30
CA GLU A 170 -6.66 9.93 -9.93
C GLU A 170 -5.51 10.12 -8.95
N ILE A 171 -4.31 9.85 -9.40
CA ILE A 171 -3.07 9.99 -8.64
C ILE A 171 -2.22 11.04 -9.35
N PRO A 172 -1.75 12.10 -8.68
CA PRO A 172 -0.84 13.07 -9.27
C PRO A 172 0.45 12.39 -9.76
N ASP A 173 0.88 12.77 -10.96
CA ASP A 173 2.17 12.35 -11.48
C ASP A 173 3.26 13.20 -10.87
N ILE A 174 4.28 12.56 -10.29
CA ILE A 174 5.42 13.22 -9.65
C ILE A 174 6.72 12.77 -10.31
N ASP A 175 7.71 13.65 -10.36
CA ASP A 175 9.06 13.30 -10.81
C ASP A 175 9.88 12.59 -9.73
N SER A 176 11.14 12.26 -10.04
CA SER A 176 12.06 11.60 -9.11
C SER A 176 12.36 12.40 -7.83
N ASP A 177 12.17 13.71 -7.88
CA ASP A 177 12.42 14.62 -6.77
C ASP A 177 11.16 14.91 -5.94
N GLY A 178 10.02 14.29 -6.34
CA GLY A 178 8.72 14.44 -5.67
C GLY A 178 7.94 15.67 -6.09
N LYS A 179 8.33 16.34 -7.18
CA LYS A 179 7.64 17.51 -7.70
C LYS A 179 6.46 17.08 -8.57
N ASP A 180 5.33 17.71 -8.33
CA ASP A 180 4.12 17.53 -9.14
C ASP A 180 4.34 17.99 -10.60
N LEU A 181 4.04 17.10 -11.53
CA LEU A 181 4.14 17.37 -12.98
C LEU A 181 2.90 18.07 -13.56
N GLY A 182 1.85 18.30 -12.75
CA GLY A 182 0.60 18.91 -13.17
C GLY A 182 -0.29 18.00 -14.04
N THR A 183 0.02 16.70 -14.07
CA THR A 183 -0.78 15.67 -14.73
C THR A 183 -1.20 14.60 -13.74
N THR A 184 -2.18 13.78 -14.12
CA THR A 184 -2.65 12.67 -13.27
C THR A 184 -2.71 11.36 -14.04
N THR A 185 -2.44 10.27 -13.34
CA THR A 185 -2.64 8.90 -13.82
C THR A 185 -3.81 8.25 -13.09
N LYS A 186 -4.72 7.61 -13.82
CA LYS A 186 -5.89 6.92 -13.27
C LYS A 186 -5.53 5.50 -12.85
N SER A 187 -5.98 5.10 -11.66
CA SER A 187 -5.90 3.74 -11.14
C SER A 187 -7.28 3.15 -10.89
N VAL A 188 -7.35 1.83 -10.80
CA VAL A 188 -8.60 1.07 -10.61
C VAL A 188 -8.57 0.31 -9.30
N ASN A 189 -9.64 0.44 -8.50
CA ASN A 189 -9.83 -0.33 -7.28
C ASN A 189 -10.46 -1.70 -7.58
N TYR A 190 -9.63 -2.68 -7.94
CA TYR A 190 -10.07 -4.02 -8.30
C TYR A 190 -10.76 -4.78 -7.15
N SER A 191 -10.40 -4.53 -5.90
CA SER A 191 -11.01 -5.25 -4.77
C SER A 191 -12.52 -4.99 -4.64
N VAL A 192 -12.95 -3.77 -4.92
CA VAL A 192 -14.38 -3.41 -4.96
C VAL A 192 -15.06 -4.01 -6.18
N LEU A 193 -14.37 -4.05 -7.33
CA LEU A 193 -14.90 -4.67 -8.55
C LEU A 193 -15.19 -6.17 -8.33
N TYR A 194 -14.35 -6.88 -7.58
CA TYR A 194 -14.60 -8.27 -7.22
C TYR A 194 -15.89 -8.43 -6.41
N MET A 195 -16.18 -7.55 -5.44
CA MET A 195 -17.42 -7.60 -4.67
C MET A 195 -18.66 -7.32 -5.53
N LYS A 196 -18.57 -6.36 -6.47
CA LYS A 196 -19.66 -6.12 -7.45
C LYS A 196 -19.91 -7.35 -8.32
N SER A 197 -18.85 -8.04 -8.74
CA SER A 197 -18.96 -9.27 -9.54
C SER A 197 -19.61 -10.40 -8.76
N ILE A 198 -19.27 -10.57 -7.47
CA ILE A 198 -19.91 -11.57 -6.61
C ILE A 198 -21.42 -11.28 -6.46
N LYS A 199 -21.80 -10.01 -6.25
CA LYS A 199 -23.23 -9.66 -6.16
C LYS A 199 -23.97 -9.94 -7.46
N ALA A 200 -23.41 -9.61 -8.61
CA ALA A 200 -24.03 -9.92 -9.91
C ALA A 200 -24.11 -11.45 -10.15
N LEU A 201 -23.14 -12.23 -9.66
CA LEU A 201 -23.20 -13.70 -9.72
C LEU A 201 -24.35 -14.24 -8.86
N GLN A 202 -24.55 -13.73 -7.64
CA GLN A 202 -25.70 -14.09 -6.80
C GLN A 202 -27.04 -13.82 -7.51
N GLU A 203 -27.15 -12.69 -8.21
CA GLU A 203 -28.34 -12.36 -9.02
C GLU A 203 -28.53 -13.29 -10.21
N ALA A 204 -27.41 -13.72 -10.84
CA ALA A 204 -27.46 -14.71 -11.92
C ALA A 204 -27.96 -16.08 -11.42
N ILE A 205 -27.47 -16.53 -10.26
CA ILE A 205 -27.91 -17.79 -9.63
C ILE A 205 -29.42 -17.77 -9.38
N ALA A 206 -29.92 -16.72 -8.74
CA ALA A 206 -31.36 -16.59 -8.47
C ALA A 206 -32.24 -16.58 -9.75
N LYS A 207 -31.71 -16.00 -10.86
CA LYS A 207 -32.39 -16.04 -12.16
C LYS A 207 -32.36 -17.44 -12.77
N ILE A 208 -31.29 -18.17 -12.64
CA ILE A 208 -31.16 -19.55 -13.12
C ILE A 208 -32.19 -20.46 -12.39
N GLU A 209 -32.21 -20.41 -11.06
CA GLU A 209 -33.16 -21.18 -10.23
C GLU A 209 -34.64 -20.89 -10.63
N THR A 210 -34.95 -19.63 -10.92
CA THR A 210 -36.24 -19.21 -11.42
C THR A 210 -36.53 -19.83 -12.80
N LEU A 211 -35.56 -19.87 -13.70
CA LEU A 211 -35.73 -20.45 -15.03
C LEU A 211 -35.86 -21.97 -14.96
N GLU A 212 -35.10 -22.67 -14.14
CA GLU A 212 -35.21 -24.11 -13.91
C GLU A 212 -36.60 -24.51 -13.44
N THR A 213 -37.15 -23.75 -12.47
CA THR A 213 -38.49 -23.95 -11.99
C THR A 213 -39.54 -23.80 -13.10
N LYS A 214 -39.37 -22.80 -13.97
CA LYS A 214 -40.27 -22.58 -15.10
C LYS A 214 -40.16 -23.68 -16.16
N VAL A 215 -38.96 -24.14 -16.46
CA VAL A 215 -38.71 -25.23 -17.41
C VAL A 215 -39.40 -26.50 -16.89
N ALA A 216 -39.13 -26.90 -15.64
CA ALA A 216 -39.76 -28.07 -15.03
C ALA A 216 -41.30 -28.03 -15.08
N ALA A 217 -41.89 -26.84 -14.84
CA ALA A 217 -43.33 -26.65 -14.94
C ALA A 217 -43.88 -26.74 -16.38
N LEU A 218 -43.04 -26.47 -17.39
CA LEU A 218 -43.42 -26.62 -18.80
C LEU A 218 -43.28 -28.08 -19.29
N GLU A 219 -42.25 -28.80 -18.81
CA GLU A 219 -42.01 -30.21 -19.14
C GLU A 219 -43.07 -31.15 -18.50
N ALA A 220 -43.68 -30.73 -17.39
CA ALA A 220 -44.74 -31.50 -16.71
C ALA A 220 -46.11 -31.35 -17.33
N LYS A 221 -46.26 -30.60 -18.42
CA LYS A 221 -47.51 -30.40 -19.17
C LYS A 221 -47.59 -31.29 -20.39
#